data_f75c7ffb7e8e97ed25c23ef7d26f640f
#
_entry.id   f75c7ffb7e8e97ed25c23ef7d26f640f
#
_cell.length_a   1.000
_cell.length_b   1.000
_cell.length_c   1.000
_cell.angle_alpha   90.00
_cell.angle_beta   90.00
_cell.angle_gamma   90.00
#
_symmetry.space_group_name_H-M   'P 1'
#
loop_
_entity.id
_entity.type
_entity.pdbx_description
1 polymer ?
#
loop_
_entity_poly.entity_id
_entity_poly.type
_entity_poly.pdbx_seq_one_letter_code
_entity_poly.pdbx_strand_id
1 'polypeptide(L)'
;MVTGASSGIGAATVRLFAEHGWDVVGVARRSDRLEALAAETGAVVFVADLTVPADVSALVEYLRSLGTVHSLINNAGGAIGYATVEDSEPDDLIAMFESNVMSVQRTTSALLPLLRDGARETGHADIVTVTSIAGHVAYEGGSGYNAAKFASHAIMGALRLELAGEPIRVVEIAPGMVKTGEFSVNRYKGDEEAAAAVYRGVEKPLVAEDIAAVIVQSLELPGHVNLDLVVIKPVAQAAPHKVIREPLKPR
;
A
#
# COMPACT_ATOMS: atom_id res chain seq x y z
N MET A 1 8.91 -1.97 8.66
CA MET A 1 9.19 -2.41 7.26
C MET A 1 8.13 -1.87 6.31
N VAL A 2 8.51 -1.42 5.11
CA VAL A 2 7.61 -0.87 4.06
C VAL A 2 7.81 -1.66 2.76
N THR A 3 6.74 -2.26 2.22
CA THR A 3 6.77 -2.96 0.94
C THR A 3 6.43 -2.02 -0.23
N GLY A 4 6.90 -2.31 -1.43
CA GLY A 4 6.73 -1.43 -2.59
C GLY A 4 7.49 -0.10 -2.46
N ALA A 5 8.61 -0.11 -1.73
CA ALA A 5 9.38 1.08 -1.37
C ALA A 5 10.10 1.78 -2.54
N SER A 6 10.15 1.17 -3.73
CA SER A 6 10.91 1.70 -4.87
C SER A 6 10.23 2.86 -5.60
N SER A 7 8.99 3.23 -5.28
CA SER A 7 8.28 4.36 -5.89
C SER A 7 7.01 4.76 -5.15
N GLY A 8 6.41 5.87 -5.56
CA GLY A 8 5.10 6.31 -5.13
C GLY A 8 4.91 6.37 -3.62
N ILE A 9 3.77 5.87 -3.14
CA ILE A 9 3.39 5.91 -1.72
C ILE A 9 4.42 5.22 -0.83
N GLY A 10 4.96 4.06 -1.26
CA GLY A 10 5.96 3.33 -0.47
C GLY A 10 7.25 4.12 -0.27
N ALA A 11 7.78 4.74 -1.32
CA ALA A 11 8.98 5.58 -1.22
C ALA A 11 8.72 6.83 -0.35
N ALA A 12 7.58 7.50 -0.53
CA ALA A 12 7.20 8.64 0.30
C ALA A 12 7.05 8.24 1.78
N THR A 13 6.49 7.05 2.05
CA THR A 13 6.35 6.52 3.42
C THR A 13 7.71 6.24 4.06
N VAL A 14 8.67 5.66 3.31
CA VAL A 14 10.04 5.45 3.82
C VAL A 14 10.71 6.77 4.18
N ARG A 15 10.62 7.79 3.29
CA ARG A 15 11.17 9.12 3.54
C ARG A 15 10.62 9.73 4.82
N LEU A 16 9.30 9.75 4.94
CA LEU A 16 8.64 10.37 6.07
C LEU A 16 8.92 9.64 7.40
N PHE A 17 8.97 8.31 7.40
CA PHE A 17 9.40 7.56 8.58
C PHE A 17 10.85 7.89 8.97
N ALA A 18 11.76 7.96 8.00
CA ALA A 18 13.15 8.32 8.26
C ALA A 18 13.28 9.74 8.82
N GLU A 19 12.53 10.71 8.28
CA GLU A 19 12.45 12.09 8.80
C GLU A 19 11.95 12.15 10.24
N HIS A 20 11.04 11.24 10.63
CA HIS A 20 10.53 11.10 12.00
C HIS A 20 11.44 10.25 12.91
N GLY A 21 12.61 9.82 12.43
CA GLY A 21 13.60 9.09 13.23
C GLY A 21 13.31 7.61 13.42
N TRP A 22 12.49 7.01 12.56
CA TRP A 22 12.23 5.57 12.57
C TRP A 22 13.35 4.80 11.86
N ASP A 23 13.70 3.63 12.40
CA ASP A 23 14.50 2.63 11.68
C ASP A 23 13.64 1.94 10.63
N VAL A 24 13.96 2.15 9.36
CA VAL A 24 13.11 1.69 8.24
C VAL A 24 13.81 0.66 7.40
N VAL A 25 13.08 -0.43 7.08
CA VAL A 25 13.48 -1.38 6.04
C VAL A 25 12.54 -1.22 4.84
N GLY A 26 13.07 -0.76 3.72
CA GLY A 26 12.37 -0.64 2.44
C GLY A 26 12.53 -1.90 1.59
N VAL A 27 11.41 -2.49 1.12
CA VAL A 27 11.42 -3.73 0.34
C VAL A 27 10.77 -3.52 -1.03
N ALA A 28 11.45 -3.90 -2.10
CA ALA A 28 10.91 -3.89 -3.47
C ALA A 28 11.79 -4.74 -4.40
N ARG A 29 11.40 -4.84 -5.68
CA ARG A 29 12.13 -5.62 -6.71
C ARG A 29 13.27 -4.85 -7.38
N ARG A 30 13.20 -3.51 -7.44
CA ARG A 30 14.13 -2.65 -8.18
C ARG A 30 15.26 -2.19 -7.28
N SER A 31 16.44 -2.82 -7.42
CA SER A 31 17.62 -2.53 -6.59
C SER A 31 18.10 -1.09 -6.75
N ASP A 32 18.20 -0.61 -7.98
CA ASP A 32 18.66 0.74 -8.31
C ASP A 32 17.86 1.83 -7.58
N ARG A 33 16.53 1.67 -7.55
CA ARG A 33 15.62 2.59 -6.86
C ARG A 33 15.71 2.50 -5.34
N LEU A 34 15.89 1.28 -4.84
CA LEU A 34 16.07 1.05 -3.39
C LEU A 34 17.41 1.62 -2.92
N GLU A 35 18.48 1.44 -3.66
CA GLU A 35 19.80 1.99 -3.35
C GLU A 35 19.78 3.52 -3.32
N ALA A 36 19.11 4.15 -4.31
CA ALA A 36 18.93 5.59 -4.32
C ALA A 36 18.12 6.08 -3.10
N LEU A 37 17.05 5.38 -2.73
CA LEU A 37 16.25 5.70 -1.54
C LEU A 37 17.05 5.52 -0.25
N ALA A 38 17.85 4.46 -0.14
CA ALA A 38 18.73 4.24 1.00
C ALA A 38 19.78 5.33 1.15
N ALA A 39 20.40 5.76 0.03
CA ALA A 39 21.38 6.86 0.03
C ALA A 39 20.76 8.20 0.46
N GLU A 40 19.49 8.43 0.12
CA GLU A 40 18.74 9.64 0.48
C GLU A 40 18.32 9.65 1.95
N THR A 41 17.85 8.52 2.48
CA THR A 41 17.13 8.45 3.75
C THR A 41 17.89 7.77 4.89
N GLY A 42 18.95 7.04 4.57
CA GLY A 42 19.63 6.14 5.52
C GLY A 42 18.84 4.84 5.81
N ALA A 43 17.71 4.62 5.16
CA ALA A 43 16.93 3.41 5.36
C ALA A 43 17.70 2.16 4.90
N VAL A 44 17.53 1.07 5.59
CA VAL A 44 17.99 -0.24 5.15
C VAL A 44 17.08 -0.73 4.01
N VAL A 45 17.62 -1.43 3.03
CA VAL A 45 16.85 -1.92 1.90
C VAL A 45 17.07 -3.41 1.64
N PHE A 46 16.02 -4.07 1.15
CA PHE A 46 16.07 -5.48 0.79
C PHE A 46 15.35 -5.71 -0.56
N VAL A 47 16.04 -6.36 -1.50
CA VAL A 47 15.47 -6.66 -2.82
C VAL A 47 14.70 -7.98 -2.73
N ALA A 48 13.40 -7.95 -2.99
CA ALA A 48 12.54 -9.13 -2.99
C ALA A 48 11.33 -8.97 -3.92
N ASP A 49 10.92 -10.06 -4.53
CA ASP A 49 9.59 -10.21 -5.12
C ASP A 49 8.66 -10.93 -4.14
N LEU A 50 7.71 -10.21 -3.56
CA LEU A 50 6.80 -10.76 -2.55
C LEU A 50 5.75 -11.74 -3.12
N THR A 51 5.72 -11.92 -4.44
CA THR A 51 4.95 -13.01 -5.07
C THR A 51 5.70 -14.34 -5.01
N VAL A 52 7.01 -14.33 -4.72
CA VAL A 52 7.88 -15.49 -4.62
C VAL A 52 8.05 -15.91 -3.16
N PRO A 53 7.57 -17.10 -2.75
CA PRO A 53 7.67 -17.55 -1.34
C PRO A 53 9.10 -17.60 -0.79
N ALA A 54 10.09 -17.97 -1.61
CA ALA A 54 11.49 -18.04 -1.20
C ALA A 54 12.05 -16.65 -0.83
N ASP A 55 11.67 -15.60 -1.57
CA ASP A 55 12.09 -14.23 -1.29
C ASP A 55 11.48 -13.74 0.04
N VAL A 56 10.23 -14.10 0.31
CA VAL A 56 9.58 -13.77 1.60
C VAL A 56 10.28 -14.47 2.75
N SER A 57 10.67 -15.74 2.58
CA SER A 57 11.43 -16.47 3.60
C SER A 57 12.81 -15.84 3.87
N ALA A 58 13.53 -15.46 2.82
CA ALA A 58 14.82 -14.77 2.93
C ALA A 58 14.67 -13.40 3.62
N LEU A 59 13.62 -12.66 3.30
CA LEU A 59 13.29 -11.39 3.95
C LEU A 59 13.05 -11.55 5.45
N VAL A 60 12.32 -12.58 5.87
CA VAL A 60 12.07 -12.87 7.30
C VAL A 60 13.37 -13.14 8.04
N GLU A 61 14.25 -13.98 7.48
CA GLU A 61 15.56 -14.26 8.08
C GLU A 61 16.44 -13.01 8.16
N TYR A 62 16.41 -12.18 7.12
CA TYR A 62 17.12 -10.91 7.12
C TYR A 62 16.60 -9.97 8.22
N LEU A 63 15.28 -9.80 8.35
CA LEU A 63 14.69 -8.97 9.39
C LEU A 63 15.04 -9.46 10.80
N ARG A 64 15.06 -10.78 11.02
CA ARG A 64 15.50 -11.36 12.29
C ARG A 64 16.94 -10.98 12.63
N SER A 65 17.82 -10.89 11.64
CA SER A 65 19.21 -10.50 11.85
C SER A 65 19.39 -9.03 12.23
N LEU A 66 18.40 -8.18 11.87
CA LEU A 66 18.40 -6.75 12.22
C LEU A 66 17.83 -6.48 13.61
N GLY A 67 16.98 -7.34 14.14
CA GLY A 67 16.33 -7.18 15.43
C GLY A 67 14.81 -7.28 15.35
N THR A 68 14.12 -6.49 16.16
CA THR A 68 12.67 -6.55 16.33
C THR A 68 11.92 -5.74 15.26
N VAL A 69 10.81 -6.28 14.80
CA VAL A 69 9.91 -5.61 13.84
C VAL A 69 8.65 -5.14 14.55
N HIS A 70 8.41 -3.84 14.58
CA HIS A 70 7.26 -3.24 15.25
C HIS A 70 6.10 -2.92 14.29
N SER A 71 6.41 -2.68 13.01
CA SER A 71 5.37 -2.27 12.04
C SER A 71 5.62 -2.86 10.66
N LEU A 72 4.55 -3.37 10.06
CA LEU A 72 4.49 -3.84 8.67
C LEU A 72 3.58 -2.92 7.86
N ILE A 73 4.11 -2.29 6.81
CA ILE A 73 3.34 -1.52 5.85
C ILE A 73 3.26 -2.31 4.53
N ASN A 74 2.13 -2.99 4.31
CA ASN A 74 1.79 -3.65 3.07
C ASN A 74 1.31 -2.60 2.06
N ASN A 75 2.23 -2.08 1.27
CA ASN A 75 1.94 -1.10 0.22
C ASN A 75 2.21 -1.65 -1.19
N ALA A 76 3.02 -2.70 -1.33
CA ALA A 76 3.28 -3.32 -2.63
C ALA A 76 1.97 -3.75 -3.30
N GLY A 77 1.87 -3.49 -4.60
CA GLY A 77 0.70 -3.80 -5.42
C GLY A 77 0.52 -2.80 -6.54
N GLY A 78 -0.52 -3.00 -7.33
CA GLY A 78 -0.80 -2.10 -8.46
C GLY A 78 -2.01 -2.57 -9.27
N ALA A 79 -2.28 -1.85 -10.35
CA ALA A 79 -3.33 -2.19 -11.32
C ALA A 79 -2.70 -2.47 -12.69
N ILE A 80 -3.28 -3.42 -13.42
CA ILE A 80 -2.92 -3.79 -14.79
C ILE A 80 -4.21 -3.77 -15.62
N GLY A 81 -4.20 -3.05 -16.73
CA GLY A 81 -5.33 -2.97 -17.64
C GLY A 81 -6.50 -2.10 -17.15
N TYR A 82 -7.28 -1.67 -18.11
CA TYR A 82 -8.55 -0.98 -17.94
C TYR A 82 -9.49 -1.48 -19.04
N ALA A 83 -10.24 -2.53 -18.75
CA ALA A 83 -11.09 -3.23 -19.72
C ALA A 83 -12.40 -3.66 -19.07
N THR A 84 -13.43 -3.86 -19.89
CA THR A 84 -14.68 -4.50 -19.43
C THR A 84 -14.42 -5.92 -18.97
N VAL A 85 -15.37 -6.56 -18.29
CA VAL A 85 -15.22 -7.97 -17.88
C VAL A 85 -15.07 -8.87 -19.11
N GLU A 86 -15.78 -8.55 -20.19
CA GLU A 86 -15.75 -9.30 -21.46
C GLU A 86 -14.38 -9.24 -22.15
N ASP A 87 -13.71 -8.06 -22.09
CA ASP A 87 -12.45 -7.82 -22.80
C ASP A 87 -11.21 -7.95 -21.91
N SER A 88 -11.38 -8.27 -20.62
CA SER A 88 -10.27 -8.37 -19.68
C SER A 88 -9.48 -9.66 -19.85
N GLU A 89 -8.15 -9.56 -19.81
CA GLU A 89 -7.26 -10.71 -19.87
C GLU A 89 -7.21 -11.44 -18.52
N PRO A 90 -7.48 -12.76 -18.46
CA PRO A 90 -7.39 -13.53 -17.21
C PRO A 90 -6.03 -13.44 -16.51
N ASP A 91 -4.94 -13.39 -17.29
CA ASP A 91 -3.59 -13.29 -16.75
C ASP A 91 -3.34 -11.97 -16.01
N ASP A 92 -3.91 -10.85 -16.48
CA ASP A 92 -3.87 -9.56 -15.77
C ASP A 92 -4.58 -9.66 -14.41
N LEU A 93 -5.72 -10.37 -14.36
CA LEU A 93 -6.45 -10.59 -13.11
C LEU A 93 -5.62 -11.43 -12.11
N ILE A 94 -5.03 -12.53 -12.59
CA ILE A 94 -4.17 -13.39 -11.79
C ILE A 94 -2.96 -12.59 -11.25
N ALA A 95 -2.29 -11.82 -12.10
CA ALA A 95 -1.15 -11.00 -11.70
C ALA A 95 -1.54 -9.93 -10.66
N MET A 96 -2.70 -9.30 -10.82
CA MET A 96 -3.22 -8.35 -9.81
C MET A 96 -3.56 -9.06 -8.50
N PHE A 97 -4.11 -10.26 -8.54
CA PHE A 97 -4.41 -11.03 -7.32
C PHE A 97 -3.13 -11.46 -6.61
N GLU A 98 -2.13 -11.94 -7.34
CA GLU A 98 -0.82 -12.30 -6.77
C GLU A 98 -0.13 -11.08 -6.12
N SER A 99 -0.11 -9.94 -6.80
CA SER A 99 0.61 -8.75 -6.32
C SER A 99 -0.12 -7.97 -5.23
N ASN A 100 -1.45 -7.99 -5.17
CA ASN A 100 -2.22 -7.20 -4.20
C ASN A 100 -2.80 -8.05 -3.05
N VAL A 101 -2.99 -9.34 -3.23
CA VAL A 101 -3.66 -10.23 -2.27
C VAL A 101 -2.69 -11.25 -1.69
N MET A 102 -2.11 -12.10 -2.54
CA MET A 102 -1.25 -13.18 -2.08
C MET A 102 0.06 -12.67 -1.48
N SER A 103 0.63 -11.60 -2.05
CA SER A 103 1.82 -10.94 -1.45
C SER A 103 1.52 -10.39 -0.05
N VAL A 104 0.37 -9.75 0.14
CA VAL A 104 -0.07 -9.23 1.45
C VAL A 104 -0.27 -10.37 2.44
N GLN A 105 -0.98 -11.42 2.04
CA GLN A 105 -1.23 -12.57 2.90
C GLN A 105 0.09 -13.28 3.30
N ARG A 106 0.97 -13.57 2.34
CA ARG A 106 2.27 -14.23 2.60
C ARG A 106 3.14 -13.40 3.53
N THR A 107 3.31 -12.12 3.23
CA THR A 107 4.15 -11.23 4.02
C THR A 107 3.61 -11.06 5.43
N THR A 108 2.30 -10.83 5.57
CA THR A 108 1.66 -10.69 6.88
C THR A 108 1.81 -11.97 7.71
N SER A 109 1.45 -13.12 7.13
CA SER A 109 1.56 -14.41 7.83
C SER A 109 3.00 -14.72 8.27
N ALA A 110 3.98 -14.48 7.40
CA ALA A 110 5.38 -14.76 7.70
C ALA A 110 5.97 -13.81 8.76
N LEU A 111 5.48 -12.55 8.84
CA LEU A 111 5.98 -11.57 9.79
C LEU A 111 5.22 -11.53 11.12
N LEU A 112 4.05 -12.13 11.24
CA LEU A 112 3.28 -12.15 12.49
C LEU A 112 4.10 -12.56 13.71
N PRO A 113 4.98 -13.60 13.67
CA PRO A 113 5.83 -13.94 14.81
C PRO A 113 6.75 -12.80 15.24
N LEU A 114 7.39 -12.10 14.28
CA LEU A 114 8.27 -10.95 14.55
C LEU A 114 7.50 -9.74 15.10
N LEU A 115 6.30 -9.49 14.58
CA LEU A 115 5.42 -8.42 15.08
C LEU A 115 4.95 -8.71 16.51
N ARG A 116 4.68 -9.97 16.85
CA ARG A 116 4.37 -10.38 18.23
C ARG A 116 5.55 -10.14 19.17
N ASP A 117 6.77 -10.40 18.70
CA ASP A 117 8.00 -10.11 19.46
C ASP A 117 8.14 -8.59 19.65
N GLY A 118 7.92 -7.79 18.60
CA GLY A 118 7.88 -6.34 18.68
C GLY A 118 6.85 -5.80 19.66
N ALA A 119 5.64 -6.35 19.60
CA ALA A 119 4.56 -5.97 20.53
C ALA A 119 4.90 -6.29 22.00
N ARG A 120 5.67 -7.36 22.28
CA ARG A 120 6.15 -7.64 23.64
C ARG A 120 7.18 -6.62 24.13
N GLU A 121 7.99 -6.10 23.22
CA GLU A 121 9.04 -5.13 23.54
C GLU A 121 8.47 -3.72 23.80
N THR A 122 7.58 -3.23 22.93
CA THR A 122 7.10 -1.84 22.96
C THR A 122 5.66 -1.66 23.44
N GLY A 123 4.95 -2.76 23.70
CA GLY A 123 3.57 -2.76 24.15
C GLY A 123 2.54 -2.84 23.01
N HIS A 124 2.92 -2.64 21.76
CA HIS A 124 2.07 -2.86 20.59
C HIS A 124 2.89 -3.03 19.31
N ALA A 125 2.26 -3.58 18.26
CA ALA A 125 2.79 -3.61 16.90
C ALA A 125 1.69 -3.23 15.90
N ASP A 126 2.08 -3.01 14.63
CA ASP A 126 1.19 -2.48 13.61
C ASP A 126 1.24 -3.28 12.31
N ILE A 127 0.07 -3.51 11.73
CA ILE A 127 -0.08 -3.98 10.36
C ILE A 127 -0.91 -2.95 9.61
N VAL A 128 -0.29 -2.20 8.71
CA VAL A 128 -0.97 -1.25 7.82
C VAL A 128 -1.04 -1.83 6.43
N THR A 129 -2.21 -1.81 5.80
CA THR A 129 -2.35 -2.23 4.41
C THR A 129 -2.95 -1.11 3.56
N VAL A 130 -2.23 -0.74 2.51
CA VAL A 130 -2.72 0.23 1.51
C VAL A 130 -3.61 -0.51 0.52
N THR A 131 -4.91 -0.40 0.73
CA THR A 131 -5.93 -0.94 -0.17
C THR A 131 -6.32 0.08 -1.25
N SER A 132 -7.57 0.45 -1.37
CA SER A 132 -8.10 1.49 -2.26
C SER A 132 -9.60 1.66 -2.01
N ILE A 133 -10.18 2.80 -2.39
CA ILE A 133 -11.64 2.92 -2.53
C ILE A 133 -12.19 1.90 -3.55
N ALA A 134 -11.36 1.39 -4.45
CA ALA A 134 -11.66 0.30 -5.38
C ALA A 134 -11.92 -1.05 -4.68
N GLY A 135 -11.57 -1.18 -3.41
CA GLY A 135 -11.90 -2.33 -2.54
C GLY A 135 -13.25 -2.19 -1.83
N HIS A 136 -13.95 -1.08 -2.02
CA HIS A 136 -15.23 -0.79 -1.37
C HIS A 136 -16.34 -0.48 -2.38
N VAL A 137 -15.98 0.04 -3.54
CA VAL A 137 -16.93 0.42 -4.61
C VAL A 137 -16.38 -0.04 -5.95
N ALA A 138 -17.13 -0.88 -6.65
CA ALA A 138 -16.80 -1.30 -8.01
C ALA A 138 -17.07 -0.19 -9.02
N TYR A 139 -16.32 -0.20 -10.13
CA TYR A 139 -16.50 0.73 -11.24
C TYR A 139 -16.16 0.04 -12.58
N GLU A 140 -16.72 0.56 -13.65
CA GLU A 140 -16.51 0.04 -15.01
C GLU A 140 -15.02 0.07 -15.41
N GLY A 141 -14.57 -0.95 -16.12
CA GLY A 141 -13.19 -1.11 -16.56
C GLY A 141 -12.20 -1.42 -15.44
N GLY A 142 -12.67 -1.65 -14.21
CA GLY A 142 -11.85 -1.93 -13.05
C GLY A 142 -11.97 -3.34 -12.48
N SER A 143 -12.62 -4.29 -13.18
CA SER A 143 -13.01 -5.59 -12.64
C SER A 143 -11.90 -6.33 -11.89
N GLY A 144 -10.73 -6.51 -12.51
CA GLY A 144 -9.60 -7.22 -11.90
C GLY A 144 -9.02 -6.47 -10.69
N TYR A 145 -8.85 -5.16 -10.81
CA TYR A 145 -8.34 -4.35 -9.70
C TYR A 145 -9.34 -4.26 -8.54
N ASN A 146 -10.64 -4.08 -8.85
CA ASN A 146 -11.70 -4.13 -7.85
C ASN A 146 -11.67 -5.48 -7.12
N ALA A 147 -11.68 -6.60 -7.85
CA ALA A 147 -11.68 -7.93 -7.24
C ALA A 147 -10.49 -8.11 -6.28
N ALA A 148 -9.28 -7.74 -6.71
CA ALA A 148 -8.09 -7.84 -5.87
C ALA A 148 -8.18 -6.94 -4.63
N LYS A 149 -8.65 -5.69 -4.76
CA LYS A 149 -8.75 -4.76 -3.62
C LYS A 149 -9.90 -5.10 -2.67
N PHE A 150 -11.03 -5.64 -3.16
CA PHE A 150 -12.08 -6.21 -2.31
C PHE A 150 -11.56 -7.41 -1.52
N ALA A 151 -10.77 -8.30 -2.15
CA ALA A 151 -10.14 -9.42 -1.45
C ALA A 151 -9.16 -8.95 -0.37
N SER A 152 -8.32 -7.94 -0.66
CA SER A 152 -7.40 -7.34 0.34
C SER A 152 -8.17 -6.73 1.52
N HIS A 153 -9.24 -5.99 1.26
CA HIS A 153 -10.13 -5.46 2.30
C HIS A 153 -10.70 -6.57 3.19
N ALA A 154 -11.22 -7.65 2.59
CA ALA A 154 -11.77 -8.79 3.33
C ALA A 154 -10.72 -9.46 4.22
N ILE A 155 -9.47 -9.62 3.73
CA ILE A 155 -8.36 -10.17 4.52
C ILE A 155 -8.08 -9.29 5.74
N MET A 156 -8.06 -7.96 5.59
CA MET A 156 -7.83 -7.05 6.73
C MET A 156 -8.96 -7.14 7.76
N GLY A 157 -10.20 -7.28 7.31
CA GLY A 157 -11.34 -7.51 8.20
C GLY A 157 -11.21 -8.82 8.99
N ALA A 158 -10.87 -9.92 8.32
CA ALA A 158 -10.64 -11.22 8.96
C ALA A 158 -9.47 -11.18 9.95
N LEU A 159 -8.32 -10.62 9.52
CA LEU A 159 -7.13 -10.49 10.35
C LEU A 159 -7.40 -9.71 11.65
N ARG A 160 -8.20 -8.65 11.58
CA ARG A 160 -8.58 -7.87 12.77
C ARG A 160 -9.39 -8.69 13.76
N LEU A 161 -10.27 -9.58 13.29
CA LEU A 161 -11.03 -10.50 14.14
C LEU A 161 -10.12 -11.59 14.73
N GLU A 162 -9.21 -12.12 13.96
CA GLU A 162 -8.27 -13.18 14.36
C GLU A 162 -7.26 -12.70 15.41
N LEU A 163 -6.81 -11.43 15.32
CA LEU A 163 -5.87 -10.82 16.25
C LEU A 163 -6.54 -10.12 17.43
N ALA A 164 -7.88 -10.23 17.57
CA ALA A 164 -8.59 -9.63 18.69
C ALA A 164 -8.06 -10.16 20.04
N GLY A 165 -7.59 -9.24 20.90
CA GLY A 165 -6.95 -9.57 22.17
C GLY A 165 -5.41 -9.60 22.13
N GLU A 166 -4.78 -9.53 20.96
CA GLU A 166 -3.35 -9.28 20.82
C GLU A 166 -3.09 -7.76 20.71
N PRO A 167 -1.96 -7.23 21.23
CA PRO A 167 -1.62 -5.82 21.10
C PRO A 167 -1.05 -5.52 19.70
N ILE A 168 -1.81 -5.86 18.66
CA ILE A 168 -1.45 -5.64 17.25
C ILE A 168 -2.57 -4.86 16.59
N ARG A 169 -2.27 -3.64 16.14
CA ARG A 169 -3.23 -2.81 15.40
C ARG A 169 -3.28 -3.24 13.94
N VAL A 170 -4.48 -3.34 13.40
CA VAL A 170 -4.71 -3.65 11.98
C VAL A 170 -5.40 -2.46 11.33
N VAL A 171 -4.64 -1.71 10.55
CA VAL A 171 -5.04 -0.44 9.93
C VAL A 171 -5.17 -0.63 8.43
N GLU A 172 -6.29 -0.21 7.88
CA GLU A 172 -6.51 -0.16 6.44
C GLU A 172 -6.53 1.29 5.95
N ILE A 173 -5.66 1.61 5.01
CA ILE A 173 -5.66 2.90 4.31
C ILE A 173 -6.21 2.68 2.92
N ALA A 174 -7.33 3.34 2.59
CA ALA A 174 -8.06 3.19 1.33
C ALA A 174 -8.02 4.49 0.51
N PRO A 175 -6.97 4.73 -0.27
CA PRO A 175 -6.86 5.92 -1.09
C PRO A 175 -7.85 5.93 -2.27
N GLY A 176 -8.28 7.15 -2.63
CA GLY A 176 -8.91 7.44 -3.90
C GLY A 176 -7.90 7.74 -5.00
N MET A 177 -8.10 8.84 -5.72
CA MET A 177 -7.24 9.26 -6.82
C MET A 177 -5.93 9.86 -6.28
N VAL A 178 -4.85 9.10 -6.37
CA VAL A 178 -3.48 9.53 -6.03
C VAL A 178 -2.67 9.65 -7.31
N LYS A 179 -2.11 10.81 -7.57
CA LYS A 179 -1.19 11.04 -8.69
C LYS A 179 0.22 10.62 -8.28
N THR A 180 0.53 9.34 -8.49
CA THR A 180 1.90 8.80 -8.41
C THR A 180 2.49 8.71 -9.82
N GLY A 181 3.80 8.77 -9.95
CA GLY A 181 4.47 8.78 -11.27
C GLY A 181 4.24 7.52 -12.11
N GLU A 182 4.00 6.37 -11.49
CA GLU A 182 4.03 5.07 -12.17
C GLU A 182 2.70 4.30 -12.18
N PHE A 183 1.82 4.50 -11.19
CA PHE A 183 0.61 3.68 -11.04
C PHE A 183 -0.27 3.70 -12.30
N SER A 184 -0.59 4.89 -12.81
CA SER A 184 -1.44 5.01 -14.00
C SER A 184 -0.70 4.53 -15.26
N VAL A 185 0.59 4.80 -15.40
CA VAL A 185 1.39 4.32 -16.54
C VAL A 185 1.41 2.80 -16.58
N ASN A 186 1.63 2.13 -15.45
CA ASN A 186 1.60 0.67 -15.35
C ASN A 186 0.20 0.11 -15.64
N ARG A 187 -0.84 0.76 -15.12
CA ARG A 187 -2.23 0.38 -15.37
C ARG A 187 -2.59 0.44 -16.85
N TYR A 188 -2.13 1.45 -17.55
CA TYR A 188 -2.35 1.61 -18.99
C TYR A 188 -1.24 0.98 -19.85
N LYS A 189 -0.47 0.04 -19.28
CA LYS A 189 0.55 -0.75 -20.00
C LYS A 189 1.55 0.10 -20.78
N GLY A 190 1.93 1.27 -20.22
CA GLY A 190 2.90 2.19 -20.80
C GLY A 190 2.29 3.34 -21.63
N ASP A 191 0.99 3.39 -21.80
CA ASP A 191 0.31 4.53 -22.46
C ASP A 191 0.30 5.76 -21.52
N GLU A 192 1.28 6.63 -21.72
CA GLU A 192 1.46 7.85 -20.92
C GLU A 192 0.34 8.86 -21.14
N GLU A 193 -0.25 8.92 -22.36
CA GLU A 193 -1.33 9.85 -22.65
C GLU A 193 -2.61 9.44 -21.91
N ALA A 194 -2.98 8.17 -21.97
CA ALA A 194 -4.10 7.62 -21.21
C ALA A 194 -3.88 7.77 -19.70
N ALA A 195 -2.66 7.51 -19.22
CA ALA A 195 -2.29 7.71 -17.81
C ALA A 195 -2.44 9.16 -17.36
N ALA A 196 -1.99 10.13 -18.17
CA ALA A 196 -2.12 11.54 -17.89
C ALA A 196 -3.59 12.03 -17.93
N ALA A 197 -4.39 11.45 -18.84
CA ALA A 197 -5.81 11.78 -18.98
C ALA A 197 -6.64 11.49 -17.71
N VAL A 198 -6.21 10.53 -16.88
CA VAL A 198 -6.85 10.19 -15.59
C VAL A 198 -6.97 11.43 -14.70
N TYR A 199 -5.96 12.30 -14.69
CA TYR A 199 -5.86 13.46 -13.79
C TYR A 199 -6.28 14.78 -14.45
N ARG A 200 -6.59 14.77 -15.76
CA ARG A 200 -6.91 15.98 -16.52
C ARG A 200 -8.12 16.70 -15.94
N GLY A 201 -7.95 17.98 -15.63
CA GLY A 201 -8.99 18.84 -15.08
C GLY A 201 -9.30 18.62 -13.59
N VAL A 202 -8.65 17.65 -12.93
CA VAL A 202 -8.85 17.44 -11.48
C VAL A 202 -8.01 18.44 -10.71
N GLU A 203 -8.67 19.31 -9.94
CA GLU A 203 -7.98 20.23 -9.07
C GLU A 203 -7.39 19.48 -7.86
N LYS A 204 -6.07 19.52 -7.72
CA LYS A 204 -5.31 18.92 -6.61
C LYS A 204 -5.68 17.44 -6.34
N PRO A 205 -5.38 16.50 -7.27
CA PRO A 205 -5.40 15.08 -6.91
C PRO A 205 -4.45 14.83 -5.74
N LEU A 206 -4.71 13.81 -4.92
CA LEU A 206 -3.76 13.42 -3.87
C LEU A 206 -2.40 13.08 -4.49
N VAL A 207 -1.35 13.28 -3.72
CA VAL A 207 0.01 12.85 -4.02
C VAL A 207 0.46 11.74 -3.05
N ALA A 208 1.59 11.13 -3.32
CA ALA A 208 2.11 10.03 -2.49
C ALA A 208 2.34 10.46 -1.04
N GLU A 209 2.81 11.67 -0.85
CA GLU A 209 3.11 12.31 0.44
C GLU A 209 1.86 12.46 1.31
N ASP A 210 0.68 12.73 0.71
CA ASP A 210 -0.58 12.82 1.46
C ASP A 210 -0.93 11.48 2.10
N ILE A 211 -0.67 10.37 1.41
CA ILE A 211 -0.93 9.02 1.92
C ILE A 211 0.13 8.62 2.95
N ALA A 212 1.40 8.92 2.68
CA ALA A 212 2.49 8.69 3.63
C ALA A 212 2.23 9.39 4.97
N ALA A 213 1.77 10.65 4.93
CA ALA A 213 1.43 11.41 6.13
C ALA A 213 0.36 10.71 6.97
N VAL A 214 -0.69 10.18 6.34
CA VAL A 214 -1.75 9.46 7.07
C VAL A 214 -1.26 8.11 7.61
N ILE A 215 -0.41 7.39 6.87
CA ILE A 215 0.21 6.15 7.36
C ILE A 215 1.04 6.44 8.62
N VAL A 216 1.98 7.38 8.56
CA VAL A 216 2.85 7.73 9.70
C VAL A 216 2.03 8.22 10.89
N GLN A 217 1.10 9.15 10.67
CA GLN A 217 0.22 9.66 11.72
C GLN A 217 -0.60 8.54 12.39
N SER A 218 -1.06 7.54 11.64
CA SER A 218 -1.82 6.41 12.21
C SER A 218 -0.98 5.56 13.18
N LEU A 219 0.33 5.43 12.92
CA LEU A 219 1.24 4.67 13.77
C LEU A 219 1.70 5.46 15.01
N GLU A 220 1.74 6.78 14.91
CA GLU A 220 2.10 7.68 16.03
C GLU A 220 0.96 7.90 17.04
N LEU A 221 -0.22 7.39 16.77
CA LEU A 221 -1.31 7.37 17.75
C LEU A 221 -0.97 6.46 18.94
N PRO A 222 -1.53 6.73 20.13
CA PRO A 222 -1.37 5.84 21.29
C PRO A 222 -1.72 4.39 20.95
N GLY A 223 -0.93 3.41 21.45
CA GLY A 223 -1.03 1.99 21.08
C GLY A 223 -2.40 1.33 21.26
N HIS A 224 -3.29 1.92 22.08
CA HIS A 224 -4.68 1.46 22.25
C HIS A 224 -5.67 2.02 21.22
N VAL A 225 -5.21 2.93 20.34
CA VAL A 225 -6.05 3.55 19.30
C VAL A 225 -5.78 2.88 17.96
N ASN A 226 -6.76 2.15 17.43
CA ASN A 226 -6.70 1.53 16.12
C ASN A 226 -7.60 2.28 15.13
N LEU A 227 -7.06 2.68 14.00
CA LEU A 227 -7.84 3.23 12.88
C LEU A 227 -8.18 2.09 11.92
N ASP A 228 -9.35 1.49 12.10
CA ASP A 228 -9.76 0.29 11.35
C ASP A 228 -9.73 0.49 9.84
N LEU A 229 -10.29 1.62 9.38
CA LEU A 229 -10.38 1.98 7.98
C LEU A 229 -10.30 3.50 7.83
N VAL A 230 -9.34 3.97 7.04
CA VAL A 230 -9.21 5.39 6.69
C VAL A 230 -9.38 5.55 5.18
N VAL A 231 -10.49 6.13 4.77
CA VAL A 231 -10.76 6.44 3.36
C VAL A 231 -10.31 7.87 3.06
N ILE A 232 -9.37 8.02 2.11
CA ILE A 232 -8.77 9.31 1.75
C ILE A 232 -9.05 9.59 0.27
N LYS A 233 -9.69 10.71 -0.03
CA LYS A 233 -9.98 11.14 -1.40
C LYS A 233 -9.61 12.61 -1.59
N PRO A 234 -9.20 13.04 -2.79
CA PRO A 234 -9.13 14.45 -3.06
C PRO A 234 -10.54 15.06 -2.96
N VAL A 235 -10.65 16.32 -2.58
CA VAL A 235 -11.95 17.01 -2.45
C VAL A 235 -12.77 16.94 -3.74
N ALA A 236 -12.09 16.91 -4.89
CA ALA A 236 -12.71 16.77 -6.21
C ALA A 236 -13.35 15.39 -6.46
N GLN A 237 -13.09 14.36 -5.63
CA GLN A 237 -13.58 12.99 -5.85
C GLN A 237 -14.63 12.58 -4.82
N ALA A 238 -15.86 12.40 -5.23
CA ALA A 238 -16.94 11.87 -4.39
C ALA A 238 -16.98 10.33 -4.39
N ALA A 239 -16.75 9.70 -5.56
CA ALA A 239 -16.74 8.25 -5.76
C ALA A 239 -15.71 7.88 -6.85
N PRO A 240 -15.35 6.59 -7.06
CA PRO A 240 -14.43 6.21 -8.13
C PRO A 240 -14.85 6.75 -9.51
N HIS A 241 -16.12 6.74 -9.80
CA HIS A 241 -16.72 7.21 -11.07
C HIS A 241 -17.21 8.68 -11.04
N LYS A 242 -17.15 9.36 -9.90
CA LYS A 242 -17.64 10.73 -9.74
C LYS A 242 -16.53 11.67 -9.30
N VAL A 243 -15.89 12.28 -10.28
CA VAL A 243 -14.77 13.22 -10.11
C VAL A 243 -15.12 14.54 -10.77
N ILE A 244 -14.96 15.64 -10.07
CA ILE A 244 -15.11 17.00 -10.61
C ILE A 244 -13.83 17.34 -11.36
N ARG A 245 -13.98 17.76 -12.62
CA ARG A 245 -12.88 18.05 -13.55
C ARG A 245 -12.86 19.53 -13.98
N GLU A 246 -13.27 20.37 -13.10
CA GLU A 246 -13.27 21.82 -13.21
C GLU A 246 -12.87 22.45 -11.86
N PRO A 247 -12.48 23.74 -11.82
CA PRO A 247 -12.12 24.40 -10.58
C PRO A 247 -13.22 24.28 -9.51
N LEU A 248 -12.84 23.91 -8.30
CA LEU A 248 -13.75 23.82 -7.17
C LEU A 248 -14.25 25.22 -6.76
N LYS A 249 -15.56 25.39 -6.59
CA LYS A 249 -16.17 26.66 -6.21
C LYS A 249 -17.14 26.47 -5.05
N PRO A 250 -17.14 27.34 -4.04
CA PRO A 250 -18.23 27.42 -3.07
C PRO A 250 -19.57 27.67 -3.79
N ARG A 251 -20.64 27.11 -3.26
CA ARG A 251 -22.00 27.43 -3.70
C ARG A 251 -22.49 28.70 -3.03
#